data_52f64db5e2ce367fb16a3d6343266bd1
#
_entry.id   52f64db5e2ce367fb16a3d6343266bd1
#
_cell.length_a   1.000
_cell.length_b   1.000
_cell.length_c   1.000
_cell.angle_alpha   90.00
_cell.angle_beta   90.00
_cell.angle_gamma   90.00
#
_symmetry.space_group_name_H-M   'P 1'
#
loop_
_entity.id
_entity.type
_entity.pdbx_description
1 polymer ?
#
loop_
_entity_poly.entity_id
_entity_poly.type
_entity_poly.pdbx_seq_one_letter_code
_entity_poly.pdbx_strand_id
1 'polypeptide(L)'
;MASIFSRIIQGELPCEKIDETDNEICFLDISPFTEGHTLVIPKREVARFEELPKTEAFSLMQTMQRVAKAVCKAYGGSDYNIQLNNGPDAGQEVPHVHFHIIPRPDGLRVPKLGTYADGQMADVGARIRACLDS
;
A
#
# COMPACT_ATOMS: atom_id res chain seq x y z
N MET A 1 -15.69 14.11 -7.88
CA MET A 1 -15.86 12.67 -8.09
C MET A 1 -14.91 11.90 -7.19
N ALA A 2 -15.39 10.88 -6.49
CA ALA A 2 -14.57 10.10 -5.57
C ALA A 2 -13.53 9.29 -6.33
N SER A 3 -12.30 9.21 -5.80
CA SER A 3 -11.27 8.34 -6.36
C SER A 3 -11.66 6.87 -6.20
N ILE A 4 -11.01 5.99 -6.95
CA ILE A 4 -11.19 4.55 -6.78
C ILE A 4 -10.83 4.12 -5.36
N PHE A 5 -9.86 4.78 -4.72
CA PHE A 5 -9.47 4.48 -3.35
C PHE A 5 -10.54 4.91 -2.35
N SER A 6 -11.17 6.08 -2.55
CA SER A 6 -12.30 6.50 -1.71
C SER A 6 -13.45 5.51 -1.79
N ARG A 7 -13.69 4.94 -2.96
CA ARG A 7 -14.73 3.92 -3.15
C ARG A 7 -14.38 2.62 -2.40
N ILE A 8 -13.11 2.25 -2.36
CA ILE A 8 -12.65 1.12 -1.55
C ILE A 8 -12.83 1.41 -0.07
N ILE A 9 -12.46 2.61 0.38
CA ILE A 9 -12.59 3.04 1.77
C ILE A 9 -14.07 2.96 2.22
N GLN A 10 -14.99 3.32 1.33
CA GLN A 10 -16.42 3.31 1.61
C GLN A 10 -17.05 1.91 1.49
N GLY A 11 -16.28 0.92 1.10
CA GLY A 11 -16.77 -0.45 0.96
C GLY A 11 -17.48 -0.72 -0.35
N GLU A 12 -17.44 0.20 -1.30
CA GLU A 12 -18.11 0.04 -2.61
C GLU A 12 -17.33 -0.88 -3.55
N LEU A 13 -16.02 -0.99 -3.35
CA LEU A 13 -15.15 -1.86 -4.15
C LEU A 13 -14.36 -2.76 -3.22
N PRO A 14 -14.09 -4.01 -3.62
CA PRO A 14 -13.31 -4.95 -2.81
C PRO A 14 -11.82 -4.61 -2.82
N CYS A 15 -11.12 -5.07 -1.79
CA CYS A 15 -9.66 -5.04 -1.73
C CYS A 15 -9.18 -6.17 -0.82
N GLU A 16 -7.91 -6.53 -0.95
CA GLU A 16 -7.25 -7.43 0.00
C GLU A 16 -6.63 -6.56 1.10
N LYS A 17 -7.41 -6.33 2.16
CA LYS A 17 -7.03 -5.41 3.22
C LYS A 17 -5.96 -5.99 4.13
N ILE A 18 -4.89 -5.21 4.35
CA ILE A 18 -3.80 -5.56 5.26
C ILE A 18 -4.07 -4.98 6.64
N ASP A 19 -4.45 -3.70 6.68
CA ASP A 19 -4.68 -2.99 7.94
C ASP A 19 -5.58 -1.79 7.70
N GLU A 20 -6.21 -1.32 8.76
CA GLU A 20 -7.05 -0.13 8.70
C GLU A 20 -7.05 0.56 10.06
N THR A 21 -6.94 1.88 10.04
CA THR A 21 -7.07 2.73 11.21
C THR A 21 -8.19 3.74 10.98
N ASP A 22 -8.42 4.65 11.92
CA ASP A 22 -9.38 5.72 11.72
C ASP A 22 -9.01 6.63 10.54
N ASN A 23 -7.71 6.74 10.25
CA ASN A 23 -7.19 7.70 9.28
C ASN A 23 -6.59 7.08 8.02
N GLU A 24 -6.26 5.79 8.01
CA GLU A 24 -5.61 5.14 6.88
C GLU A 24 -6.24 3.79 6.58
N ILE A 25 -6.06 3.36 5.33
CA ILE A 25 -6.35 1.98 4.90
C ILE A 25 -5.14 1.46 4.13
N CYS A 26 -4.82 0.18 4.33
CA CYS A 26 -3.69 -0.48 3.65
C CYS A 26 -4.20 -1.74 3.00
N PHE A 27 -3.88 -1.92 1.70
CA PHE A 27 -4.28 -3.12 0.97
C PHE A 27 -3.27 -3.43 -0.13
N LEU A 28 -3.34 -4.66 -0.64
CA LEU A 28 -2.44 -5.09 -1.71
C LEU A 28 -2.76 -4.39 -3.02
N ASP A 29 -1.71 -4.02 -3.76
CA ASP A 29 -1.86 -3.52 -5.12
C ASP A 29 -2.28 -4.69 -6.02
N ILE A 30 -3.32 -4.50 -6.83
CA ILE A 30 -3.81 -5.54 -7.76
C ILE A 30 -2.91 -5.70 -8.98
N SER A 31 -1.99 -4.76 -9.19
CA SER A 31 -1.01 -4.81 -10.28
C SER A 31 0.40 -4.70 -9.67
N PRO A 32 0.82 -5.69 -8.87
CA PRO A 32 2.02 -5.58 -8.05
C PRO A 32 3.31 -5.60 -8.85
N PHE A 33 4.31 -4.84 -8.40
CA PHE A 33 5.67 -5.01 -8.92
C PHE A 33 6.27 -6.33 -8.44
N THR A 34 6.06 -6.63 -7.15
CA THR A 34 6.49 -7.90 -6.56
C THR A 34 5.38 -8.42 -5.66
N GLU A 35 5.47 -9.68 -5.29
CA GLU A 35 4.55 -10.26 -4.32
C GLU A 35 4.66 -9.48 -3.00
N GLY A 36 3.52 -9.07 -2.45
CA GLY A 36 3.47 -8.30 -1.22
C GLY A 36 3.45 -6.79 -1.40
N HIS A 37 3.48 -6.29 -2.63
CA HIS A 37 3.38 -4.85 -2.93
C HIS A 37 2.11 -4.31 -2.29
N THR A 38 2.27 -3.45 -1.29
CA THR A 38 1.19 -2.94 -0.46
C THR A 38 1.05 -1.44 -0.65
N LEU A 39 -0.19 -0.96 -0.64
CA LEU A 39 -0.50 0.47 -0.66
C LEU A 39 -0.90 0.93 0.74
N VAL A 40 -0.43 2.10 1.13
CA VAL A 40 -0.81 2.77 2.38
C VAL A 40 -1.42 4.11 2.01
N ILE A 41 -2.69 4.30 2.37
CA ILE A 41 -3.53 5.35 1.80
C ILE A 41 -4.26 6.10 2.92
N PRO A 42 -4.16 7.45 2.98
CA PRO A 42 -4.97 8.21 3.92
C PRO A 42 -6.44 8.15 3.49
N LYS A 43 -7.34 8.10 4.47
CA LYS A 43 -8.78 8.09 4.17
C LYS A 43 -9.27 9.42 3.62
N ARG A 44 -8.60 10.53 3.96
CA ARG A 44 -8.89 11.82 3.37
C ARG A 44 -8.49 11.82 1.90
N GLU A 45 -9.41 12.18 1.02
CA GLU A 45 -9.13 12.25 -0.41
C GLU A 45 -8.45 13.58 -0.74
N VAL A 46 -7.12 13.58 -0.78
CA VAL A 46 -6.32 14.68 -1.33
C VAL A 46 -5.40 14.09 -2.39
N ALA A 47 -5.16 14.85 -3.46
CA ALA A 47 -4.39 14.34 -4.59
C ALA A 47 -2.90 14.34 -4.30
N ARG A 48 -2.39 15.31 -3.52
CA ARG A 48 -0.96 15.51 -3.33
C ARG A 48 -0.59 15.50 -1.85
N PHE A 49 0.60 15.00 -1.57
CA PHE A 49 1.09 14.83 -0.20
C PHE A 49 1.10 16.13 0.61
N GLU A 50 1.49 17.24 -0.02
CA GLU A 50 1.56 18.54 0.68
C GLU A 50 0.18 19.07 1.07
N GLU A 51 -0.89 18.47 0.55
CA GLU A 51 -2.27 18.86 0.89
C GLU A 51 -2.79 18.17 2.15
N LEU A 52 -2.08 17.18 2.68
CA LEU A 52 -2.49 16.50 3.90
C LEU A 52 -2.30 17.40 5.11
N PRO A 53 -3.29 17.46 6.03
CA PRO A 53 -3.07 18.09 7.34
C PRO A 53 -1.91 17.44 8.07
N LYS A 54 -1.13 18.22 8.81
CA LYS A 54 0.07 17.74 9.49
C LYS A 54 -0.20 16.54 10.42
N THR A 55 -1.28 16.59 11.18
CA THR A 55 -1.63 15.48 12.10
C THR A 55 -1.94 14.20 11.36
N GLU A 56 -2.58 14.31 10.19
CA GLU A 56 -2.87 13.13 9.36
C GLU A 56 -1.62 12.62 8.66
N ALA A 57 -0.70 13.50 8.28
CA ALA A 57 0.59 13.09 7.72
C ALA A 57 1.41 12.31 8.77
N PHE A 58 1.40 12.74 10.04
CA PHE A 58 2.07 12.01 11.11
C PHE A 58 1.43 10.64 11.34
N SER A 59 0.10 10.57 11.36
CA SER A 59 -0.63 9.32 11.49
C SER A 59 -0.27 8.36 10.36
N LEU A 60 -0.21 8.88 9.14
CA LEU A 60 0.15 8.11 7.94
C LEU A 60 1.56 7.50 8.07
N MET A 61 2.53 8.28 8.55
CA MET A 61 3.91 7.79 8.71
C MET A 61 3.99 6.69 9.77
N GLN A 62 3.23 6.78 10.85
CA GLN A 62 3.18 5.72 11.86
C GLN A 62 2.65 4.41 11.28
N THR A 63 1.58 4.50 10.50
CA THR A 63 1.01 3.34 9.80
C THR A 63 1.99 2.78 8.78
N MET A 64 2.69 3.67 8.04
CA MET A 64 3.73 3.28 7.10
C MET A 64 4.80 2.42 7.77
N GLN A 65 5.31 2.87 8.92
CA GLN A 65 6.36 2.12 9.62
C GLN A 65 5.87 0.76 10.08
N ARG A 66 4.65 0.69 10.63
CA ARG A 66 4.08 -0.57 11.11
C ARG A 66 3.87 -1.56 9.97
N VAL A 67 3.29 -1.09 8.87
CA VAL A 67 2.99 -1.96 7.72
C VAL A 67 4.28 -2.35 6.98
N ALA A 68 5.23 -1.41 6.83
CA ALA A 68 6.52 -1.72 6.22
C ALA A 68 7.26 -2.81 7.00
N LYS A 69 7.22 -2.74 8.33
CA LYS A 69 7.83 -3.78 9.18
C LYS A 69 7.18 -5.13 8.94
N ALA A 70 5.85 -5.18 8.84
CA ALA A 70 5.13 -6.43 8.60
C ALA A 70 5.45 -7.00 7.22
N VAL A 71 5.46 -6.16 6.17
CA VAL A 71 5.80 -6.59 4.81
C VAL A 71 7.24 -7.11 4.77
N CYS A 72 8.17 -6.36 5.35
CA CYS A 72 9.59 -6.77 5.40
C CYS A 72 9.71 -8.15 6.07
N LYS A 73 9.08 -8.33 7.22
CA LYS A 73 9.15 -9.57 7.98
C LYS A 73 8.52 -10.75 7.24
N ALA A 74 7.39 -10.51 6.54
CA ALA A 74 6.71 -11.54 5.77
C ALA A 74 7.59 -12.10 4.65
N TYR A 75 8.58 -11.34 4.20
CA TYR A 75 9.49 -11.72 3.13
C TYR A 75 10.93 -11.89 3.63
N GLY A 76 11.08 -12.43 4.85
CA GLY A 76 12.37 -12.85 5.40
C GLY A 76 13.32 -11.73 5.79
N GLY A 77 12.79 -10.54 6.07
CA GLY A 77 13.63 -9.38 6.38
C GLY A 77 14.21 -8.72 5.14
N SER A 78 13.53 -8.87 3.99
CA SER A 78 14.03 -8.38 2.70
C SER A 78 14.14 -6.86 2.67
N ASP A 79 14.98 -6.37 1.74
CA ASP A 79 15.00 -4.96 1.36
C ASP A 79 13.66 -4.59 0.72
N TYR A 80 13.30 -3.32 0.77
CA TYR A 80 12.06 -2.85 0.17
C TYR A 80 12.16 -1.37 -0.22
N ASN A 81 11.33 -0.96 -1.17
CA ASN A 81 11.22 0.43 -1.59
C ASN A 81 9.95 1.05 -1.01
N ILE A 82 10.03 2.33 -0.67
CA ILE A 82 8.87 3.16 -0.43
C ILE A 82 8.82 4.18 -1.56
N GLN A 83 7.68 4.30 -2.22
CA GLN A 83 7.53 5.20 -3.36
C GLN A 83 6.24 5.99 -3.22
N LEU A 84 6.30 7.28 -3.57
CA LEU A 84 5.15 8.16 -3.63
C LEU A 84 5.26 9.02 -4.88
N ASN A 85 4.20 9.08 -5.67
CA ASN A 85 4.15 9.92 -6.86
C ASN A 85 3.11 11.03 -6.63
N ASN A 86 3.51 12.27 -6.84
CA ASN A 86 2.63 13.45 -6.73
C ASN A 86 2.49 14.10 -8.09
N GLY A 87 1.29 14.03 -8.64
CA GLY A 87 0.96 14.60 -9.94
C GLY A 87 1.17 13.64 -11.10
N PRO A 88 0.39 13.82 -12.21
CA PRO A 88 0.47 12.92 -13.36
C PRO A 88 1.86 12.87 -14.00
N ASP A 89 2.57 14.00 -14.05
CA ASP A 89 3.90 14.06 -14.67
C ASP A 89 4.94 13.27 -13.87
N ALA A 90 4.66 12.98 -12.59
CA ALA A 90 5.52 12.15 -11.75
C ALA A 90 5.04 10.70 -11.67
N GLY A 91 4.04 10.34 -12.47
CA GLY A 91 3.54 8.97 -12.55
C GLY A 91 2.37 8.65 -11.64
N GLN A 92 1.72 9.65 -11.05
CA GLN A 92 0.53 9.42 -10.24
C GLN A 92 -0.66 9.09 -11.13
N GLU A 93 -1.17 7.86 -11.02
CA GLU A 93 -2.30 7.40 -11.83
C GLU A 93 -3.64 7.68 -11.17
N VAL A 94 -3.71 7.57 -9.83
CA VAL A 94 -4.93 7.85 -9.07
C VAL A 94 -4.72 9.13 -8.27
N PRO A 95 -5.61 10.16 -8.42
CA PRO A 95 -5.43 11.45 -7.73
C PRO A 95 -5.87 11.41 -6.26
N HIS A 96 -5.27 10.52 -5.52
CA HIS A 96 -5.47 10.28 -4.10
C HIS A 96 -4.15 9.77 -3.55
N VAL A 97 -3.56 10.47 -2.60
CA VAL A 97 -2.24 10.11 -2.05
C VAL A 97 -2.18 8.62 -1.70
N HIS A 98 -1.17 7.94 -2.19
CA HIS A 98 -0.95 6.54 -1.82
C HIS A 98 0.55 6.22 -1.88
N PHE A 99 1.06 5.72 -0.77
CA PHE A 99 2.43 5.23 -0.69
C PHE A 99 2.46 3.78 -1.12
N HIS A 100 3.51 3.42 -1.84
CA HIS A 100 3.81 2.04 -2.21
C HIS A 100 4.88 1.50 -1.29
N ILE A 101 4.68 0.30 -0.76
CA ILE A 101 5.71 -0.50 -0.09
C ILE A 101 5.95 -1.70 -0.99
N ILE A 102 7.14 -1.80 -1.55
CA ILE A 102 7.47 -2.83 -2.55
C ILE A 102 8.62 -3.68 -2.00
N PRO A 103 8.33 -4.90 -1.52
CA PRO A 103 9.41 -5.77 -1.06
C PRO A 103 10.30 -6.21 -2.23
N ARG A 104 11.60 -6.31 -1.98
CA ARG A 104 12.60 -6.63 -3.01
C ARG A 104 13.47 -7.81 -2.58
N PRO A 105 12.90 -8.97 -2.24
CA PRO A 105 13.71 -10.11 -1.79
C PRO A 105 14.71 -10.59 -2.85
N ASP A 106 14.42 -10.34 -4.13
CA ASP A 106 15.26 -10.76 -5.25
C ASP A 106 15.89 -9.59 -6.00
N GLY A 107 15.87 -8.39 -5.40
CA GLY A 107 16.49 -7.19 -5.97
C GLY A 107 15.61 -6.43 -6.94
N LEU A 108 16.19 -5.42 -7.59
CA LEU A 108 15.45 -4.49 -8.45
C LEU A 108 15.22 -5.00 -9.87
N ARG A 109 16.00 -5.97 -10.32
CA ARG A 109 16.02 -6.41 -11.72
C ARG A 109 15.07 -7.56 -12.02
N VAL A 110 14.18 -7.86 -11.08
CA VAL A 110 13.17 -8.89 -11.27
C VAL A 110 12.05 -8.30 -12.14
N PRO A 111 11.56 -9.04 -13.15
CA PRO A 111 10.43 -8.57 -13.94
C PRO A 111 9.21 -8.31 -13.07
N LYS A 112 8.40 -7.31 -13.47
CA LYS A 112 7.16 -6.98 -12.77
C LYS A 112 6.25 -8.20 -12.73
N LEU A 113 5.75 -8.52 -11.52
CA LEU A 113 4.80 -9.63 -11.34
C LEU A 113 3.50 -9.39 -12.12
N GLY A 114 2.92 -8.19 -12.01
CA GLY A 114 1.78 -7.72 -12.80
C GLY A 114 0.42 -8.18 -12.30
N THR A 115 0.24 -9.46 -12.02
CA THR A 115 -1.02 -10.01 -11.51
C THR A 115 -0.74 -11.15 -10.55
N TYR A 116 -1.73 -11.44 -9.69
CA TYR A 116 -1.70 -12.62 -8.84
C TYR A 116 -2.46 -13.76 -9.48
N ALA A 117 -2.02 -14.98 -9.21
CA ALA A 117 -2.81 -16.18 -9.56
C ALA A 117 -4.05 -16.25 -8.65
N ASP A 118 -5.04 -17.05 -9.05
CA ASP A 118 -6.26 -17.25 -8.26
C ASP A 118 -5.90 -17.71 -6.83
N GLY A 119 -6.44 -17.02 -5.83
CA GLY A 119 -6.18 -17.33 -4.42
C GLY A 119 -4.87 -16.83 -3.87
N GLN A 120 -3.90 -16.48 -4.71
CA GLN A 120 -2.59 -16.02 -4.27
C GLN A 120 -2.67 -14.72 -3.46
N MET A 121 -3.50 -13.78 -3.90
CA MET A 121 -3.64 -12.47 -3.23
C MET A 121 -4.12 -12.64 -1.80
N ALA A 122 -5.10 -13.53 -1.58
CA ALA A 122 -5.60 -13.82 -0.24
C ALA A 122 -4.52 -14.44 0.65
N ASP A 123 -3.72 -15.35 0.11
CA ASP A 123 -2.63 -16.00 0.84
C ASP A 123 -1.55 -14.98 1.22
N VAL A 124 -1.19 -14.10 0.29
CA VAL A 124 -0.21 -13.03 0.53
C VAL A 124 -0.73 -12.06 1.62
N GLY A 125 -1.98 -11.67 1.52
CA GLY A 125 -2.61 -10.79 2.53
C GLY A 125 -2.58 -11.41 3.92
N ALA A 126 -2.95 -12.69 4.04
CA ALA A 126 -2.90 -13.42 5.30
C ALA A 126 -1.50 -13.49 5.88
N ARG A 127 -0.50 -13.71 5.03
CA ARG A 127 0.91 -13.77 5.41
C ARG A 127 1.40 -12.46 6.01
N ILE A 128 1.05 -11.34 5.39
CA ILE A 128 1.45 -10.02 5.89
C ILE A 128 0.69 -9.67 7.17
N ARG A 129 -0.63 -9.91 7.20
CA ARG A 129 -1.44 -9.64 8.40
C ARG A 129 -0.91 -10.40 9.62
N ALA A 130 -0.42 -11.63 9.42
CA ALA A 130 0.14 -12.42 10.50
C ALA A 130 1.41 -11.79 11.11
N CYS A 131 2.06 -10.88 10.41
CA CYS A 131 3.28 -10.21 10.85
C CYS A 131 3.02 -8.84 11.49
N LEU A 132 1.77 -8.34 11.47
CA LEU A 132 1.48 -6.97 11.95
C LEU A 132 1.76 -6.78 13.45
N ASP A 133 1.51 -7.80 14.25
CA ASP A 133 1.60 -7.70 15.71
C ASP A 133 2.75 -8.54 16.30
N SER A 134 3.73 -8.87 15.48
CA SER A 134 4.81 -9.74 15.93
C SER A 134 6.17 -9.03 16.06
#